data_6309210763ddcfcfae09123b402ae1fe
#
_entry.id   6309210763ddcfcfae09123b402ae1fe
#
_cell.length_a   1.000
_cell.length_b   1.000
_cell.length_c   1.000
_cell.angle_alpha   90.00
_cell.angle_beta   90.00
_cell.angle_gamma   90.00
#
_symmetry.space_group_name_H-M   'P 1'
#
loop_
_entity.id
_entity.type
_entity.pdbx_description
1 polymer ?
#
loop_
_entity_poly.entity_id
_entity_poly.type
_entity_poly.pdbx_seq_one_letter_code
_entity_poly.pdbx_strand_id
1 'polypeptide(L)'
;MSLQFITGASGAGKSTYIYRQIIARSEKEPEGRFFILVPDQFTMQTQKDLVSLHDRKGIMNIDVLSFGRLTHRIFEEMGANRLPMLDDTGKSLIIRRVAAGQRGELPVLGGRLGQTGYIHEVKSAISEFMQYGIGLQELDQLTEFSKKRGQLYYKLKDLRTIYEGFQQFIRKKYLTTEESLEVLASYVPQSKLLKDSVI
;
A
#
# COMPACT_ATOMS: atom_id res chain seq x y z
N MET A 1 -2.55 17.58 18.80
CA MET A 1 -1.73 17.20 17.62
C MET A 1 -1.57 18.41 16.73
N SER A 2 -0.34 18.70 16.30
CA SER A 2 -0.08 19.74 15.28
C SER A 2 0.42 19.06 14.01
N LEU A 3 -0.13 19.43 12.86
CA LEU A 3 0.33 19.00 11.54
C LEU A 3 1.15 20.15 10.94
N GLN A 4 2.34 19.84 10.45
CA GLN A 4 3.21 20.80 9.80
C GLN A 4 3.52 20.34 8.37
N PHE A 5 3.33 21.24 7.38
CA PHE A 5 3.72 21.03 6.00
C PHE A 5 5.03 21.76 5.70
N ILE A 6 5.98 21.04 5.11
CA ILE A 6 7.26 21.58 4.65
C ILE A 6 7.30 21.55 3.13
N THR A 7 7.21 22.71 2.50
CA THR A 7 7.13 22.86 1.04
C THR A 7 8.42 23.44 0.48
N GLY A 8 8.70 23.19 -0.78
CA GLY A 8 9.87 23.70 -1.51
C GLY A 8 10.18 22.87 -2.75
N ALA A 9 10.99 23.43 -3.66
CA ALA A 9 11.42 22.75 -4.87
C ALA A 9 12.26 21.49 -4.58
N SER A 10 12.45 20.63 -5.58
CA SER A 10 13.37 19.50 -5.48
C SER A 10 14.79 20.01 -5.15
N GLY A 11 15.52 19.32 -4.28
CA GLY A 11 16.86 19.74 -3.85
C GLY A 11 16.93 20.91 -2.86
N ALA A 12 15.80 21.51 -2.45
CA ALA A 12 15.78 22.63 -1.50
C ALA A 12 16.15 22.29 -0.04
N GLY A 13 16.57 21.05 0.23
CA GLY A 13 17.02 20.63 1.56
C GLY A 13 15.91 20.29 2.54
N LYS A 14 14.67 20.05 2.08
CA LYS A 14 13.53 19.70 2.94
C LYS A 14 13.80 18.49 3.85
N SER A 15 14.32 17.40 3.28
CA SER A 15 14.62 16.18 4.05
C SER A 15 15.70 16.45 5.11
N THR A 16 16.78 17.15 4.75
CA THR A 16 17.84 17.54 5.69
C THR A 16 17.30 18.41 6.82
N TYR A 17 16.40 19.34 6.50
CA TYR A 17 15.74 20.18 7.50
C TYR A 17 14.92 19.32 8.49
N ILE A 18 14.07 18.40 7.98
CA ILE A 18 13.27 17.49 8.80
C ILE A 18 14.17 16.65 9.69
N TYR A 19 15.23 16.06 9.14
CA TYR A 19 16.15 15.21 9.89
C TYR A 19 16.82 15.97 11.05
N ARG A 20 17.29 17.18 10.80
CA ARG A 20 17.86 18.04 11.87
C ARG A 20 16.82 18.40 12.94
N GLN A 21 15.57 18.70 12.57
CA GLN A 21 14.52 18.99 13.52
C GLN A 21 14.20 17.77 14.40
N ILE A 22 14.09 16.59 13.80
CA ILE A 22 13.82 15.35 14.52
C ILE A 22 14.98 14.99 15.45
N ILE A 23 16.23 15.09 14.99
CA ILE A 23 17.42 14.84 15.81
C ILE A 23 17.44 15.80 17.02
N ALA A 24 17.30 17.09 16.79
CA ALA A 24 17.32 18.09 17.87
C ALA A 24 16.19 17.87 18.89
N ARG A 25 15.04 17.39 18.44
CA ARG A 25 13.92 17.07 19.31
C ARG A 25 14.12 15.77 20.06
N SER A 26 14.64 14.73 19.41
CA SER A 26 14.91 13.43 20.02
C SER A 26 15.95 13.51 21.13
N GLU A 27 16.93 14.43 21.02
CA GLU A 27 17.92 14.68 22.06
C GLU A 27 17.33 15.39 23.30
N LYS A 28 16.31 16.24 23.10
CA LYS A 28 15.60 16.93 24.18
C LYS A 28 14.57 16.05 24.90
N GLU A 29 14.05 15.09 24.18
CA GLU A 29 13.00 14.16 24.63
C GLU A 29 13.51 12.71 24.53
N PRO A 30 14.46 12.25 25.37
CA PRO A 30 15.07 10.91 25.26
C PRO A 30 14.08 9.76 25.39
N GLU A 31 13.00 9.95 26.17
CA GLU A 31 11.92 8.98 26.33
C GLU A 31 10.85 9.08 25.22
N GLY A 32 10.93 10.10 24.37
CA GLY A 32 10.03 10.33 23.26
C GLY A 32 10.26 9.28 22.15
N ARG A 33 9.20 8.96 21.41
CA ARG A 33 9.25 8.08 20.24
C ARG A 33 9.08 8.89 18.98
N PHE A 34 10.00 8.73 18.04
CA PHE A 34 10.02 9.45 16.78
C PHE A 34 10.00 8.46 15.62
N PHE A 35 9.07 8.65 14.70
CA PHE A 35 8.96 7.82 13.50
C PHE A 35 9.19 8.66 12.25
N ILE A 36 9.98 8.13 11.33
CA ILE A 36 10.13 8.69 9.98
C ILE A 36 9.58 7.66 9.00
N LEU A 37 8.50 8.03 8.32
CA LEU A 37 7.89 7.17 7.30
C LEU A 37 8.43 7.53 5.93
N VAL A 38 9.01 6.54 5.26
CA VAL A 38 9.59 6.67 3.92
C VAL A 38 9.22 5.45 3.08
N PRO A 39 9.25 5.53 1.74
CA PRO A 39 9.17 4.35 0.89
C PRO A 39 10.25 3.31 1.25
N ASP A 40 9.94 2.01 1.10
CA ASP A 40 10.82 0.90 1.53
C ASP A 40 12.24 1.04 1.01
N GLN A 41 12.41 1.43 -0.24
CA GLN A 41 13.70 1.61 -0.91
C GLN A 41 14.59 2.69 -0.28
N PHE A 42 14.00 3.65 0.45
CA PHE A 42 14.74 4.76 1.08
C PHE A 42 15.01 4.55 2.56
N THR A 43 14.51 3.49 3.19
CA THR A 43 14.66 3.28 4.64
C THR A 43 16.11 3.25 5.07
N MET A 44 16.96 2.49 4.37
CA MET A 44 18.39 2.37 4.71
C MET A 44 19.15 3.68 4.45
N GLN A 45 18.86 4.36 3.35
CA GLN A 45 19.49 5.65 3.05
C GLN A 45 19.12 6.69 4.10
N THR A 46 17.85 6.78 4.47
CA THR A 46 17.38 7.69 5.52
C THR A 46 18.04 7.42 6.87
N GLN A 47 18.22 6.14 7.25
CA GLN A 47 18.95 5.78 8.46
C GLN A 47 20.41 6.24 8.42
N LYS A 48 21.09 6.03 7.30
CA LYS A 48 22.48 6.50 7.11
C LYS A 48 22.59 8.02 7.21
N ASP A 49 21.67 8.73 6.57
CA ASP A 49 21.65 10.18 6.60
C ASP A 49 21.43 10.72 8.01
N LEU A 50 20.49 10.15 8.76
CA LEU A 50 20.24 10.51 10.16
C LEU A 50 21.47 10.28 11.04
N VAL A 51 22.07 9.09 10.96
CA VAL A 51 23.29 8.76 11.71
C VAL A 51 24.44 9.68 11.34
N SER A 52 24.58 10.04 10.05
CA SER A 52 25.63 10.93 9.58
C SER A 52 25.45 12.37 10.08
N LEU A 53 24.19 12.83 10.19
CA LEU A 53 23.83 14.15 10.69
C LEU A 53 23.88 14.27 12.21
N HIS A 54 23.69 13.16 12.94
CA HIS A 54 23.67 13.16 14.39
C HIS A 54 25.09 13.25 14.93
N ASP A 55 25.34 14.15 15.88
CA ASP A 55 26.68 14.41 16.43
C ASP A 55 27.29 13.16 17.07
N ARG A 56 26.49 12.36 17.76
CA ARG A 56 26.92 11.10 18.41
C ARG A 56 26.95 9.89 17.47
N LYS A 57 26.69 10.09 16.16
CA LYS A 57 26.69 9.03 15.14
C LYS A 57 25.80 7.83 15.49
N GLY A 58 24.68 8.06 16.17
CA GLY A 58 23.71 7.04 16.54
C GLY A 58 22.31 7.61 16.73
N ILE A 59 21.31 6.79 16.45
CA ILE A 59 19.90 7.11 16.68
C ILE A 59 19.30 6.02 17.58
N MET A 60 18.74 6.40 18.73
CA MET A 60 18.21 5.46 19.73
C MET A 60 16.70 5.40 19.74
N ASN A 61 16.06 6.58 19.67
CA ASN A 61 14.61 6.74 19.79
C ASN A 61 13.96 7.27 18.49
N ILE A 62 14.67 7.17 17.37
CA ILE A 62 14.18 7.49 16.03
C ILE A 62 14.08 6.20 15.21
N ASP A 63 12.89 5.81 14.84
CA ASP A 63 12.61 4.66 13.99
C ASP A 63 12.33 5.11 12.55
N VAL A 64 13.05 4.53 11.58
CA VAL A 64 12.79 4.75 10.16
C VAL A 64 12.04 3.55 9.60
N LEU A 65 10.81 3.75 9.20
CA LEU A 65 9.90 2.70 8.76
C LEU A 65 9.30 3.01 7.39
N SER A 66 8.91 1.98 6.68
CA SER A 66 7.90 2.09 5.62
C SER A 66 6.51 1.86 6.17
N PHE A 67 5.47 2.19 5.40
CA PHE A 67 4.10 1.87 5.78
C PHE A 67 3.90 0.36 5.99
N GLY A 68 4.51 -0.50 5.18
CA GLY A 68 4.44 -1.94 5.36
C GLY A 68 5.02 -2.41 6.69
N ARG A 69 6.19 -1.87 7.10
CA ARG A 69 6.81 -2.19 8.39
C ARG A 69 6.01 -1.64 9.57
N LEU A 70 5.44 -0.44 9.42
CA LEU A 70 4.56 0.13 10.44
C LEU A 70 3.31 -0.73 10.61
N THR A 71 2.69 -1.16 9.50
CA THR A 71 1.54 -2.07 9.51
C THR A 71 1.85 -3.35 10.27
N HIS A 72 2.99 -3.98 9.99
CA HIS A 72 3.39 -5.21 10.67
C HIS A 72 3.54 -4.99 12.18
N ARG A 73 4.24 -3.94 12.62
CA ARG A 73 4.41 -3.62 14.05
C ARG A 73 3.08 -3.38 14.76
N ILE A 74 2.15 -2.65 14.13
CA ILE A 74 0.84 -2.37 14.73
C ILE A 74 -0.02 -3.64 14.78
N PHE A 75 0.03 -4.47 13.74
CA PHE A 75 -0.68 -5.74 13.75
C PHE A 75 -0.16 -6.70 14.83
N GLU A 76 1.15 -6.74 15.06
CA GLU A 76 1.75 -7.48 16.17
C GLU A 76 1.31 -6.92 17.53
N GLU A 77 1.36 -5.60 17.70
CA GLU A 77 0.92 -4.93 18.94
C GLU A 77 -0.53 -5.25 19.28
N MET A 78 -1.40 -5.20 18.28
CA MET A 78 -2.84 -5.39 18.45
C MET A 78 -3.25 -6.87 18.54
N GLY A 79 -2.33 -7.81 18.30
CA GLY A 79 -2.69 -9.22 18.10
C GLY A 79 -3.65 -9.41 16.93
N ALA A 80 -3.67 -8.43 16.03
CA ALA A 80 -4.61 -8.32 14.92
C ALA A 80 -4.08 -9.03 13.69
N ASN A 81 -5.02 -9.44 12.90
CA ASN A 81 -4.85 -10.00 11.56
C ASN A 81 -3.91 -11.20 11.43
N ARG A 82 -4.50 -12.38 11.55
CA ARG A 82 -3.84 -13.66 11.29
C ARG A 82 -3.85 -14.07 9.80
N LEU A 83 -4.40 -13.22 8.93
CA LEU A 83 -4.45 -13.53 7.50
C LEU A 83 -3.07 -13.27 6.87
N PRO A 84 -2.56 -14.21 6.07
CA PRO A 84 -1.31 -13.99 5.36
C PRO A 84 -1.45 -12.85 4.34
N MET A 85 -0.40 -12.02 4.26
CA MET A 85 -0.31 -10.95 3.27
C MET A 85 -0.15 -11.53 1.87
N LEU A 86 -0.94 -11.05 0.94
CA LEU A 86 -0.89 -11.45 -0.46
C LEU A 86 0.03 -10.50 -1.23
N ASP A 87 1.18 -11.02 -1.65
CA ASP A 87 2.13 -10.30 -2.48
C ASP A 87 1.70 -10.24 -3.96
N ASP A 88 2.45 -9.51 -4.76
CA ASP A 88 2.19 -9.33 -6.19
C ASP A 88 2.23 -10.64 -6.98
N THR A 89 3.09 -11.58 -6.57
CA THR A 89 3.17 -12.90 -7.20
C THR A 89 1.91 -13.71 -6.89
N GLY A 90 1.52 -13.74 -5.63
CA GLY A 90 0.29 -14.39 -5.18
C GLY A 90 -0.95 -13.81 -5.85
N LYS A 91 -1.05 -12.47 -5.98
CA LYS A 91 -2.13 -11.81 -6.74
C LYS A 91 -2.18 -12.31 -8.18
N SER A 92 -1.02 -12.34 -8.87
CA SER A 92 -0.95 -12.80 -10.25
C SER A 92 -1.40 -14.26 -10.42
N LEU A 93 -1.01 -15.14 -9.49
CA LEU A 93 -1.40 -16.55 -9.51
C LEU A 93 -2.91 -16.73 -9.28
N ILE A 94 -3.48 -15.99 -8.32
CA ILE A 94 -4.91 -16.05 -8.04
C ILE A 94 -5.71 -15.50 -9.22
N ILE A 95 -5.32 -14.34 -9.77
CA ILE A 95 -5.98 -13.74 -10.94
C ILE A 95 -5.94 -14.71 -12.12
N ARG A 96 -4.78 -15.34 -12.38
CA ARG A 96 -4.66 -16.35 -13.43
C ARG A 96 -5.60 -17.54 -13.20
N ARG A 97 -5.71 -18.03 -11.97
CA ARG A 97 -6.60 -19.13 -11.62
C ARG A 97 -8.07 -18.75 -11.79
N VAL A 98 -8.47 -17.59 -11.31
CA VAL A 98 -9.84 -17.06 -11.44
C VAL A 98 -10.19 -16.88 -12.90
N ALA A 99 -9.35 -16.20 -13.66
CA ALA A 99 -9.58 -15.95 -15.07
C ALA A 99 -9.63 -17.24 -15.91
N ALA A 100 -8.83 -18.25 -15.58
CA ALA A 100 -8.89 -19.56 -16.23
C ALA A 100 -10.22 -20.27 -15.96
N GLY A 101 -10.74 -20.20 -14.73
CA GLY A 101 -12.04 -20.76 -14.36
C GLY A 101 -13.23 -20.09 -15.04
N GLN A 102 -13.09 -18.80 -15.39
CA GLN A 102 -14.15 -17.98 -16.00
C GLN A 102 -13.92 -17.75 -17.52
N ARG A 103 -13.01 -18.49 -18.14
CA ARG A 103 -12.56 -18.26 -19.52
C ARG A 103 -13.69 -18.14 -20.54
N GLY A 104 -14.77 -18.88 -20.37
CA GLY A 104 -15.93 -18.84 -21.25
C GLY A 104 -16.77 -17.57 -21.12
N GLU A 105 -16.63 -16.83 -20.01
CA GLU A 105 -17.37 -15.61 -19.72
C GLU A 105 -16.58 -14.35 -20.07
N LEU A 106 -15.34 -14.51 -20.59
CA LEU A 106 -14.41 -13.42 -20.88
C LEU A 106 -14.21 -13.25 -22.40
N PRO A 107 -15.10 -12.56 -23.12
CA PRO A 107 -15.06 -12.46 -24.57
C PRO A 107 -13.80 -11.80 -25.15
N VAL A 108 -13.17 -10.88 -24.40
CA VAL A 108 -11.97 -10.16 -24.86
C VAL A 108 -10.70 -10.72 -24.21
N LEU A 109 -10.72 -10.94 -22.91
CA LEU A 109 -9.55 -11.35 -22.13
C LEU A 109 -9.32 -12.86 -22.16
N GLY A 110 -10.36 -13.68 -22.27
CA GLY A 110 -10.30 -15.12 -22.16
C GLY A 110 -9.34 -15.82 -23.15
N GLY A 111 -9.23 -15.30 -24.37
CA GLY A 111 -8.31 -15.80 -25.39
C GLY A 111 -6.83 -15.49 -25.15
N ARG A 112 -6.52 -14.52 -24.29
CA ARG A 112 -5.14 -14.00 -24.05
C ARG A 112 -4.54 -14.37 -22.70
N LEU A 113 -5.26 -15.06 -21.87
CA LEU A 113 -4.86 -15.41 -20.48
C LEU A 113 -3.61 -16.30 -20.38
N GLY A 114 -3.19 -16.93 -21.47
CA GLY A 114 -1.94 -17.69 -21.55
C GLY A 114 -0.67 -16.83 -21.64
N GLN A 115 -0.83 -15.53 -21.93
CA GLN A 115 0.30 -14.60 -22.10
C GLN A 115 0.65 -13.97 -20.74
N THR A 116 1.90 -14.14 -20.30
CA THR A 116 2.37 -13.68 -18.98
C THR A 116 2.19 -12.17 -18.79
N GLY A 117 2.52 -11.35 -19.79
CA GLY A 117 2.35 -9.91 -19.75
C GLY A 117 0.89 -9.48 -19.56
N TYR A 118 -0.03 -10.25 -20.09
CA TYR A 118 -1.46 -9.93 -20.01
C TYR A 118 -2.04 -10.10 -18.61
N ILE A 119 -1.63 -11.15 -17.89
CA ILE A 119 -1.99 -11.32 -16.47
C ILE A 119 -1.42 -10.19 -15.64
N HIS A 120 -0.21 -9.72 -15.95
CA HIS A 120 0.39 -8.58 -15.27
C HIS A 120 -0.43 -7.30 -15.45
N GLU A 121 -0.88 -7.00 -16.66
CA GLU A 121 -1.75 -5.84 -16.94
C GLU A 121 -3.10 -5.94 -16.19
N VAL A 122 -3.72 -7.12 -16.20
CA VAL A 122 -4.96 -7.34 -15.44
C VAL A 122 -4.73 -7.16 -13.93
N LYS A 123 -3.62 -7.71 -13.39
CA LYS A 123 -3.22 -7.53 -11.99
C LYS A 123 -3.02 -6.06 -11.66
N SER A 124 -2.32 -5.32 -12.52
CA SER A 124 -2.08 -3.88 -12.32
C SER A 124 -3.38 -3.09 -12.29
N ALA A 125 -4.29 -3.35 -13.23
CA ALA A 125 -5.60 -2.69 -13.24
C ALA A 125 -6.42 -2.99 -11.96
N ILE A 126 -6.42 -4.26 -11.51
CA ILE A 126 -7.11 -4.64 -10.26
C ILE A 126 -6.46 -3.98 -9.04
N SER A 127 -5.13 -3.93 -8.96
CA SER A 127 -4.43 -3.23 -7.88
C SER A 127 -4.73 -1.73 -7.89
N GLU A 128 -4.82 -1.09 -9.05
CA GLU A 128 -5.24 0.31 -9.16
C GLU A 128 -6.68 0.50 -8.69
N PHE A 129 -7.61 -0.37 -9.07
CA PHE A 129 -8.99 -0.29 -8.57
C PHE A 129 -9.03 -0.36 -7.05
N MET A 130 -8.31 -1.28 -6.45
CA MET A 130 -8.24 -1.40 -4.98
C MET A 130 -7.58 -0.16 -4.35
N GLN A 131 -6.49 0.33 -4.91
CA GLN A 131 -5.76 1.50 -4.41
C GLN A 131 -6.61 2.77 -4.42
N TYR A 132 -7.46 2.94 -5.43
CA TYR A 132 -8.34 4.11 -5.55
C TYR A 132 -9.75 3.89 -5.01
N GLY A 133 -10.00 2.77 -4.32
CA GLY A 133 -11.31 2.45 -3.76
C GLY A 133 -12.40 2.22 -4.80
N ILE A 134 -12.01 1.81 -6.01
CA ILE A 134 -12.95 1.48 -7.09
C ILE A 134 -13.47 0.06 -6.86
N GLY A 135 -14.69 -0.05 -6.35
CA GLY A 135 -15.38 -1.32 -6.15
C GLY A 135 -16.15 -1.80 -7.37
N LEU A 136 -16.92 -2.88 -7.18
CA LEU A 136 -17.71 -3.48 -8.26
C LEU A 136 -18.80 -2.54 -8.75
N GLN A 137 -19.39 -1.71 -7.86
CA GLN A 137 -20.45 -0.75 -8.23
C GLN A 137 -19.92 0.36 -9.13
N GLU A 138 -18.77 0.92 -8.80
CA GLU A 138 -18.09 1.93 -9.61
C GLU A 138 -17.68 1.36 -10.97
N LEU A 139 -17.20 0.11 -11.01
CA LEU A 139 -16.91 -0.58 -12.27
C LEU A 139 -18.16 -0.83 -13.11
N ASP A 140 -19.29 -1.17 -12.50
CA ASP A 140 -20.55 -1.31 -13.21
C ASP A 140 -20.97 0.03 -13.84
N GLN A 141 -20.84 1.16 -13.13
CA GLN A 141 -21.10 2.50 -13.65
C GLN A 141 -20.16 2.87 -14.81
N LEU A 142 -18.86 2.59 -14.68
CA LEU A 142 -17.86 2.83 -15.74
C LEU A 142 -18.16 1.98 -16.98
N THR A 143 -18.59 0.74 -16.78
CA THR A 143 -18.96 -0.18 -17.85
C THR A 143 -20.18 0.35 -18.59
N GLU A 144 -21.23 0.77 -17.88
CA GLU A 144 -22.41 1.37 -18.46
C GLU A 144 -22.10 2.65 -19.28
N PHE A 145 -21.26 3.53 -18.72
CA PHE A 145 -20.82 4.75 -19.41
C PHE A 145 -20.03 4.45 -20.69
N SER A 146 -19.33 3.31 -20.74
CA SER A 146 -18.53 2.90 -21.88
C SER A 146 -19.30 2.15 -22.98
N LYS A 147 -20.62 1.92 -22.83
CA LYS A 147 -21.44 1.14 -23.81
C LYS A 147 -21.26 1.54 -25.27
N LYS A 148 -21.08 2.83 -25.54
CA LYS A 148 -20.87 3.36 -26.88
C LYS A 148 -19.41 3.22 -27.38
N ARG A 149 -18.49 2.74 -26.55
CA ARG A 149 -17.03 2.67 -26.84
C ARG A 149 -16.56 1.27 -27.23
N GLY A 150 -17.44 0.44 -27.77
CA GLY A 150 -17.09 -0.85 -28.39
C GLY A 150 -16.20 -1.74 -27.52
N GLN A 151 -14.93 -1.88 -27.88
CA GLN A 151 -14.00 -2.79 -27.22
C GLN A 151 -13.75 -2.45 -25.74
N LEU A 152 -13.82 -1.18 -25.33
CA LEU A 152 -13.61 -0.78 -23.94
C LEU A 152 -14.72 -1.34 -23.04
N TYR A 153 -15.96 -1.32 -23.50
CA TYR A 153 -17.08 -1.89 -22.78
C TYR A 153 -16.84 -3.36 -22.40
N TYR A 154 -16.47 -4.17 -23.37
CA TYR A 154 -16.21 -5.60 -23.14
C TYR A 154 -14.99 -5.84 -22.26
N LYS A 155 -13.92 -5.03 -22.40
CA LYS A 155 -12.75 -5.12 -21.50
C LYS A 155 -13.10 -4.81 -20.06
N LEU A 156 -13.88 -3.77 -19.81
CA LEU A 156 -14.31 -3.41 -18.44
C LEU A 156 -15.21 -4.50 -17.85
N LYS A 157 -16.09 -5.09 -18.67
CA LYS A 157 -16.94 -6.21 -18.25
C LYS A 157 -16.10 -7.42 -17.84
N ASP A 158 -15.11 -7.79 -18.62
CA ASP A 158 -14.18 -8.89 -18.32
C ASP A 158 -13.36 -8.60 -17.05
N LEU A 159 -12.82 -7.37 -16.92
CA LEU A 159 -12.09 -6.94 -15.72
C LEU A 159 -12.96 -6.99 -14.48
N ARG A 160 -14.21 -6.54 -14.58
CA ARG A 160 -15.17 -6.61 -13.48
C ARG A 160 -15.43 -8.06 -13.04
N THR A 161 -15.60 -8.97 -13.99
CA THR A 161 -15.82 -10.41 -13.73
C THR A 161 -14.60 -11.02 -13.03
N ILE A 162 -13.39 -10.75 -13.51
CA ILE A 162 -12.14 -11.23 -12.89
C ILE A 162 -11.96 -10.62 -11.49
N TYR A 163 -12.24 -9.33 -11.32
CA TYR A 163 -12.10 -8.64 -10.03
C TYR A 163 -13.06 -9.21 -8.98
N GLU A 164 -14.31 -9.45 -9.34
CA GLU A 164 -15.28 -10.10 -8.46
C GLU A 164 -14.79 -11.49 -8.02
N GLY A 165 -14.38 -12.32 -8.97
CA GLY A 165 -13.84 -13.64 -8.67
C GLY A 165 -12.56 -13.59 -7.81
N PHE A 166 -11.70 -12.60 -8.05
CA PHE A 166 -10.51 -12.36 -7.22
C PHE A 166 -10.90 -11.99 -5.79
N GLN A 167 -11.80 -11.02 -5.59
CA GLN A 167 -12.27 -10.63 -4.26
C GLN A 167 -12.93 -11.81 -3.51
N GLN A 168 -13.75 -12.59 -4.19
CA GLN A 168 -14.35 -13.79 -3.60
C GLN A 168 -13.31 -14.82 -3.18
N PHE A 169 -12.25 -15.00 -3.98
CA PHE A 169 -11.18 -15.96 -3.69
C PHE A 169 -10.37 -15.57 -2.47
N ILE A 170 -9.99 -14.28 -2.34
CA ILE A 170 -9.14 -13.79 -1.25
C ILE A 170 -9.91 -13.58 0.06
N ARG A 171 -11.21 -13.37 -0.01
CA ARG A 171 -12.06 -13.07 1.13
C ARG A 171 -11.84 -14.05 2.28
N LYS A 172 -11.50 -13.53 3.46
CA LYS A 172 -11.19 -14.28 4.70
C LYS A 172 -10.00 -15.27 4.60
N LYS A 173 -9.21 -15.20 3.55
CA LYS A 173 -8.03 -16.06 3.36
C LYS A 173 -6.74 -15.27 3.30
N TYR A 174 -6.80 -14.10 2.70
CA TYR A 174 -5.63 -13.24 2.47
C TYR A 174 -5.98 -11.78 2.76
N LEU A 175 -4.95 -11.00 3.08
CA LEU A 175 -5.01 -9.55 3.14
C LEU A 175 -4.10 -9.00 2.05
N THR A 176 -4.62 -8.13 1.19
CA THR A 176 -3.79 -7.46 0.19
C THR A 176 -3.04 -6.27 0.78
N THR A 177 -2.01 -5.81 0.09
CA THR A 177 -1.24 -4.62 0.53
C THR A 177 -2.14 -3.38 0.60
N GLU A 178 -3.06 -3.23 -0.33
CA GLU A 178 -4.01 -2.12 -0.37
C GLU A 178 -4.97 -2.15 0.82
N GLU A 179 -5.61 -3.30 1.07
CA GLU A 179 -6.49 -3.47 2.24
C GLU A 179 -5.75 -3.31 3.57
N SER A 180 -4.47 -3.67 3.62
CA SER A 180 -3.68 -3.57 4.85
C SER A 180 -3.55 -2.13 5.35
N LEU A 181 -3.54 -1.14 4.46
CA LEU A 181 -3.49 0.28 4.82
C LEU A 181 -4.81 0.77 5.44
N GLU A 182 -5.96 0.28 4.95
CA GLU A 182 -7.26 0.59 5.55
C GLU A 182 -7.37 -0.01 6.96
N VAL A 183 -6.94 -1.26 7.10
CA VAL A 183 -6.91 -1.94 8.41
C VAL A 183 -5.94 -1.23 9.35
N LEU A 184 -4.74 -0.85 8.87
CA LEU A 184 -3.79 -0.03 9.63
C LEU A 184 -4.45 1.25 10.13
N ALA A 185 -5.10 2.00 9.24
CA ALA A 185 -5.78 3.26 9.60
C ALA A 185 -6.81 3.07 10.73
N SER A 186 -7.52 1.95 10.73
CA SER A 186 -8.49 1.62 11.79
C SER A 186 -7.86 1.33 13.16
N TYR A 187 -6.61 0.84 13.18
CA TYR A 187 -5.87 0.54 14.42
C TYR A 187 -5.02 1.71 14.94
N VAL A 188 -4.67 2.68 14.11
CA VAL A 188 -3.87 3.85 14.51
C VAL A 188 -4.40 4.52 15.79
N PRO A 189 -5.71 4.78 15.97
CA PRO A 189 -6.21 5.43 17.19
C PRO A 189 -6.05 4.59 18.46
N GLN A 190 -5.86 3.28 18.33
CA GLN A 190 -5.79 2.33 19.43
C GLN A 190 -4.34 1.93 19.76
N SER A 191 -3.40 2.25 18.87
CA SER A 191 -1.99 1.86 19.01
C SER A 191 -1.31 2.61 20.15
N LYS A 192 -0.74 1.86 21.08
CA LYS A 192 0.14 2.39 22.15
C LYS A 192 1.52 2.76 21.60
N LEU A 193 1.93 2.13 20.51
CA LEU A 193 3.19 2.42 19.81
C LEU A 193 3.19 3.86 19.29
N LEU A 194 2.06 4.28 18.70
CA LEU A 194 1.92 5.61 18.10
C LEU A 194 1.41 6.67 19.09
N LYS A 195 0.90 6.24 20.25
CA LYS A 195 0.44 7.18 21.28
C LYS A 195 1.61 8.04 21.74
N ASP A 196 1.40 9.36 21.75
CA ASP A 196 2.38 10.35 22.19
C ASP A 196 3.70 10.33 21.38
N SER A 197 3.67 9.76 20.17
CA SER A 197 4.80 9.77 19.24
C SER A 197 4.77 10.98 18.31
N VAL A 198 5.90 11.24 17.67
CA VAL A 198 6.07 12.21 16.57
C VAL A 198 6.32 11.45 15.29
N ILE A 199 5.57 11.76 14.26
CA ILE A 199 5.69 11.14 12.94
C ILE A 199 5.98 12.21 11.90
#